data_48d7bca304a6ffd1c78731c4fa85b8fc
#
_entry.id   48d7bca304a6ffd1c78731c4fa85b8fc
#
_cell.length_a   1.000
_cell.length_b   1.000
_cell.length_c   1.000
_cell.angle_alpha   90.00
_cell.angle_beta   90.00
_cell.angle_gamma   90.00
#
_symmetry.space_group_name_H-M   'P 1'
#
loop_
_entity.id
_entity.type
_entity.pdbx_description
1 polymer ?
#
loop_
_entity_poly.entity_id
_entity_poly.type
_entity_poly.pdbx_seq_one_letter_code
_entity_poly.pdbx_strand_id
1 'polypeptide(L)'
;MKNSAKAIMIEYIGFLRMMELWFHGAHHLTRGTAFGGDHVDIYGRIYEAIGSQVDPAVEKSIGLYSDKCADPVTITEKALEIMKEYPSPGELKPQAIAAVGLQIEKDFLVFSKNMYKTMKEMGAMTLGLDDMIMANANAHEGHAYLLKQRVRTSMGA
;
A
#
# COMPACT_ATOMS: atom_id res chain seq x y z
N MET A 1 -6.17 14.52 20.47
CA MET A 1 -4.98 13.71 20.14
C MET A 1 -5.32 12.27 19.76
N LYS A 2 -5.87 11.42 20.63
CA LYS A 2 -6.20 10.02 20.28
C LYS A 2 -7.13 9.87 19.07
N ASN A 3 -8.12 10.76 18.89
CA ASN A 3 -9.03 10.69 17.74
C ASN A 3 -8.33 11.00 16.41
N SER A 4 -7.36 11.91 16.40
CA SER A 4 -6.58 12.22 15.19
C SER A 4 -5.61 11.09 14.85
N ALA A 5 -4.92 10.50 15.81
CA ALA A 5 -4.05 9.35 15.62
C ALA A 5 -4.83 8.13 15.11
N LYS A 6 -6.03 7.87 15.66
CA LYS A 6 -6.95 6.85 15.18
C LYS A 6 -7.32 7.06 13.69
N ALA A 7 -7.69 8.29 13.32
CA ALA A 7 -8.05 8.60 11.94
C ALA A 7 -6.89 8.36 10.97
N ILE A 8 -5.69 8.75 11.35
CA ILE A 8 -4.46 8.51 10.57
C ILE A 8 -4.22 7.00 10.40
N MET A 9 -4.39 6.20 11.45
CA MET A 9 -4.21 4.75 11.35
C MET A 9 -5.30 4.07 10.51
N ILE A 10 -6.54 4.54 10.57
CA ILE A 10 -7.60 4.06 9.68
C ILE A 10 -7.24 4.35 8.21
N GLU A 11 -6.70 5.52 7.93
CA GLU A 11 -6.22 5.87 6.58
C GLU A 11 -5.03 5.00 6.14
N TYR A 12 -4.07 4.75 7.03
CA TYR A 12 -2.95 3.86 6.77
C TYR A 12 -3.40 2.43 6.44
N ILE A 13 -4.30 1.87 7.24
CA ILE A 13 -4.86 0.52 7.01
C ILE A 13 -5.68 0.51 5.72
N GLY A 14 -6.48 1.55 5.48
CA GLY A 14 -7.25 1.70 4.24
C GLY A 14 -6.34 1.75 3.00
N PHE A 15 -5.20 2.44 3.10
CA PHE A 15 -4.22 2.49 2.01
C PHE A 15 -3.60 1.10 1.76
N LEU A 16 -3.19 0.38 2.80
CA LEU A 16 -2.69 -0.99 2.66
C LEU A 16 -3.73 -1.92 2.03
N ARG A 17 -4.99 -1.87 2.45
CA ARG A 17 -6.08 -2.68 1.87
C ARG A 17 -6.34 -2.29 0.40
N MET A 18 -6.33 -1.02 0.09
CA MET A 18 -6.44 -0.56 -1.30
C MET A 18 -5.32 -1.13 -2.16
N MET A 19 -4.08 -1.05 -1.69
CA MET A 19 -2.92 -1.55 -2.42
C MET A 19 -2.98 -3.06 -2.62
N GLU A 20 -3.33 -3.82 -1.56
CA GLU A 20 -3.51 -5.26 -1.63
C GLU A 20 -4.53 -5.64 -2.74
N LEU A 21 -5.69 -5.00 -2.76
CA LEU A 21 -6.73 -5.25 -3.76
C LEU A 21 -6.31 -4.80 -5.16
N TRP A 22 -5.70 -3.64 -5.30
CA TRP A 22 -5.27 -3.12 -6.59
C TRP A 22 -4.18 -4.01 -7.22
N PHE A 23 -3.16 -4.40 -6.44
CA PHE A 23 -2.10 -5.28 -6.93
C PHE A 23 -2.59 -6.72 -7.15
N HIS A 24 -3.55 -7.20 -6.37
CA HIS A 24 -4.22 -8.48 -6.63
C HIS A 24 -4.99 -8.42 -7.95
N GLY A 25 -5.69 -7.33 -8.23
CA GLY A 25 -6.29 -7.07 -9.54
C GLY A 25 -5.27 -7.03 -10.67
N ALA A 26 -4.15 -6.33 -10.50
CA ALA A 26 -3.06 -6.26 -11.45
C ALA A 26 -2.44 -7.65 -11.73
N HIS A 27 -2.27 -8.48 -10.69
CA HIS A 27 -1.80 -9.86 -10.77
C HIS A 27 -2.66 -10.71 -11.73
N HIS A 28 -3.98 -10.56 -11.66
CA HIS A 28 -4.91 -11.30 -12.51
C HIS A 28 -5.13 -10.69 -13.91
N LEU A 29 -5.03 -9.38 -14.03
CA LEU A 29 -5.40 -8.64 -15.25
C LEU A 29 -4.22 -8.34 -16.17
N THR A 30 -2.98 -8.50 -15.70
CA THR A 30 -1.81 -8.41 -16.56
C THR A 30 -1.81 -9.50 -17.63
N ARG A 31 -1.22 -9.23 -18.78
CA ARG A 31 -1.25 -10.12 -19.97
C ARG A 31 -0.10 -9.81 -20.92
N GLY A 32 0.04 -10.61 -21.96
CA GLY A 32 1.03 -10.41 -23.00
C GLY A 32 2.38 -11.04 -22.67
N THR A 33 3.43 -10.60 -23.33
CA THR A 33 4.76 -11.24 -23.28
C THR A 33 5.41 -11.23 -21.89
N ALA A 34 5.12 -10.22 -21.08
CA ALA A 34 5.64 -10.09 -19.71
C ALA A 34 4.75 -10.78 -18.65
N PHE A 35 3.68 -11.45 -19.05
CA PHE A 35 2.68 -12.02 -18.13
C PHE A 35 3.30 -12.84 -17.00
N GLY A 36 4.18 -13.79 -17.31
CA GLY A 36 4.76 -14.68 -16.30
C GLY A 36 5.48 -13.93 -15.17
N GLY A 37 6.37 -13.02 -15.55
CA GLY A 37 7.10 -12.19 -14.59
C GLY A 37 6.21 -11.19 -13.86
N ASP A 38 5.35 -10.50 -14.58
CA ASP A 38 4.42 -9.53 -14.01
C ASP A 38 3.45 -10.21 -13.03
N HIS A 39 2.89 -11.36 -13.41
CA HIS A 39 1.92 -12.12 -12.61
C HIS A 39 2.53 -12.63 -11.30
N VAL A 40 3.66 -13.36 -11.37
CA VAL A 40 4.25 -14.05 -10.23
C VAL A 40 5.26 -13.18 -9.49
N ASP A 41 6.28 -12.67 -10.22
CA ASP A 41 7.46 -12.08 -9.59
C ASP A 41 7.26 -10.61 -9.19
N ILE A 42 6.28 -9.92 -9.78
CA ILE A 42 5.98 -8.53 -9.45
C ILE A 42 4.67 -8.43 -8.67
N TYR A 43 3.50 -8.51 -9.33
CA TYR A 43 2.23 -8.23 -8.65
C TYR A 43 1.84 -9.28 -7.63
N GLY A 44 2.09 -10.57 -7.91
CA GLY A 44 1.87 -11.66 -6.96
C GLY A 44 2.66 -11.45 -5.67
N ARG A 45 3.95 -11.21 -5.82
CA ARG A 45 4.85 -10.93 -4.69
C ARG A 45 4.44 -9.69 -3.89
N ILE A 46 4.04 -8.62 -4.60
CA ILE A 46 3.66 -7.35 -3.96
C ILE A 46 2.37 -7.51 -3.14
N TYR A 47 1.28 -8.04 -3.72
CA TYR A 47 0.01 -8.10 -2.98
C TYR A 47 0.08 -9.07 -1.79
N GLU A 48 0.82 -10.15 -1.90
CA GLU A 48 1.02 -11.09 -0.78
C GLU A 48 1.81 -10.44 0.36
N ALA A 49 2.87 -9.69 0.03
CA ALA A 49 3.65 -8.96 1.01
C ALA A 49 2.80 -7.89 1.73
N ILE A 50 2.00 -7.14 0.99
CA ILE A 50 1.11 -6.11 1.55
C ILE A 50 0.03 -6.76 2.44
N GLY A 51 -0.57 -7.87 2.00
CA GLY A 51 -1.54 -8.62 2.80
C GLY A 51 -1.00 -9.00 4.18
N SER A 52 0.27 -9.37 4.26
CA SER A 52 0.93 -9.70 5.53
C SER A 52 1.16 -8.50 6.47
N GLN A 53 1.07 -7.27 5.95
CA GLN A 53 1.24 -6.04 6.73
C GLN A 53 -0.06 -5.56 7.37
N VAL A 54 -1.21 -6.02 6.87
CA VAL A 54 -2.52 -5.50 7.30
C VAL A 54 -2.86 -5.92 8.73
N ASP A 55 -2.76 -7.20 9.06
CA ASP A 55 -3.11 -7.68 10.40
C ASP A 55 -2.27 -7.03 11.50
N PRO A 56 -0.93 -6.96 11.39
CA PRO A 56 -0.13 -6.24 12.38
C PRO A 56 -0.52 -4.77 12.53
N ALA A 57 -0.87 -4.10 11.44
CA ALA A 57 -1.31 -2.70 11.48
C ALA A 57 -2.65 -2.54 12.20
N VAL A 58 -3.61 -3.43 11.94
CA VAL A 58 -4.92 -3.46 12.61
C VAL A 58 -4.77 -3.74 14.10
N GLU A 59 -4.09 -4.83 14.47
CA GLU A 59 -3.88 -5.24 15.86
C GLU A 59 -3.20 -4.15 16.69
N LYS A 60 -2.16 -3.55 16.16
CA LYS A 60 -1.46 -2.44 16.80
C LYS A 60 -2.36 -1.22 16.98
N SER A 61 -3.17 -0.91 15.99
CA SER A 61 -4.11 0.22 16.03
C SER A 61 -5.23 0.02 17.04
N ILE A 62 -5.75 -1.21 17.18
CA ILE A 62 -6.71 -1.56 18.24
C ILE A 62 -6.07 -1.35 19.61
N GLY A 63 -4.89 -1.93 19.82
CA GLY A 63 -4.20 -1.86 21.10
C GLY A 63 -3.84 -0.43 21.55
N LEU A 64 -3.55 0.45 20.61
CA LEU A 64 -3.11 1.83 20.91
C LEU A 64 -4.27 2.84 20.90
N TYR A 65 -5.28 2.64 20.05
CA TYR A 65 -6.26 3.70 19.76
C TYR A 65 -7.70 3.28 19.92
N SER A 66 -8.23 2.31 19.15
CA SER A 66 -9.65 1.97 19.14
C SER A 66 -9.97 0.75 18.28
N ASP A 67 -11.00 -0.02 18.69
CA ASP A 67 -11.58 -1.12 17.92
C ASP A 67 -12.15 -0.67 16.56
N LYS A 68 -12.47 0.60 16.39
CA LYS A 68 -12.85 1.20 15.10
C LYS A 68 -11.80 1.00 14.00
N CYS A 69 -10.54 0.81 14.36
CA CYS A 69 -9.47 0.53 13.41
C CYS A 69 -9.59 -0.85 12.75
N ALA A 70 -10.44 -1.72 13.29
CA ALA A 70 -10.75 -3.05 12.72
C ALA A 70 -12.14 -3.11 12.06
N ASP A 71 -12.92 -2.02 12.11
CA ASP A 71 -14.26 -2.03 11.53
C ASP A 71 -14.21 -2.21 10.02
N PRO A 72 -14.74 -3.32 9.46
CA PRO A 72 -14.57 -3.66 8.06
C PRO A 72 -15.23 -2.64 7.12
N VAL A 73 -16.34 -2.04 7.53
CA VAL A 73 -17.03 -1.03 6.73
C VAL A 73 -16.15 0.22 6.62
N THR A 74 -15.71 0.73 7.76
CA THR A 74 -14.84 1.92 7.82
C THR A 74 -13.56 1.75 6.98
N ILE A 75 -12.90 0.59 7.10
CA ILE A 75 -11.67 0.30 6.33
C ILE A 75 -11.96 0.16 4.84
N THR A 76 -13.04 -0.52 4.48
CA THR A 76 -13.42 -0.70 3.06
C THR A 76 -13.80 0.62 2.40
N GLU A 77 -14.56 1.47 3.10
CA GLU A 77 -14.90 2.82 2.60
C GLU A 77 -13.64 3.66 2.36
N LYS A 78 -12.69 3.64 3.30
CA LYS A 78 -11.42 4.36 3.15
C LYS A 78 -10.58 3.78 2.01
N ALA A 79 -10.48 2.47 1.90
CA ALA A 79 -9.78 1.83 0.79
C ALA A 79 -10.39 2.18 -0.57
N LEU A 80 -11.72 2.19 -0.67
CA LEU A 80 -12.45 2.57 -1.88
C LEU A 80 -12.23 4.05 -2.24
N GLU A 81 -12.26 4.95 -1.25
CA GLU A 81 -11.97 6.38 -1.43
C GLU A 81 -10.60 6.58 -2.09
N ILE A 82 -9.56 5.95 -1.54
CA ILE A 82 -8.19 6.04 -2.07
C ILE A 82 -8.09 5.37 -3.45
N MET A 83 -8.72 4.20 -3.62
CA MET A 83 -8.67 3.45 -4.89
C MET A 83 -9.22 4.23 -6.08
N LYS A 84 -10.24 5.05 -5.86
CA LYS A 84 -10.84 5.89 -6.91
C LYS A 84 -9.91 6.96 -7.47
N GLU A 85 -8.80 7.24 -6.82
CA GLU A 85 -7.76 8.17 -7.31
C GLU A 85 -6.88 7.55 -8.41
N TYR A 86 -6.96 6.23 -8.60
CA TYR A 86 -6.15 5.50 -9.57
C TYR A 86 -7.02 4.79 -10.60
N PRO A 87 -6.56 4.66 -11.86
CA PRO A 87 -7.24 3.86 -12.85
C PRO A 87 -7.23 2.38 -12.46
N SER A 88 -8.30 1.66 -12.81
CA SER A 88 -8.38 0.20 -12.59
C SER A 88 -7.37 -0.54 -13.47
N PRO A 89 -6.70 -1.58 -12.97
CA PRO A 89 -5.80 -2.40 -13.79
C PRO A 89 -6.45 -2.97 -15.05
N GLY A 90 -7.75 -3.27 -15.01
CA GLY A 90 -8.49 -3.80 -16.14
C GLY A 90 -8.65 -2.84 -17.32
N GLU A 91 -8.50 -1.54 -17.08
CA GLU A 91 -8.60 -0.48 -18.08
C GLU A 91 -7.25 -0.15 -18.71
N LEU A 92 -6.16 -0.77 -18.24
CA LEU A 92 -4.79 -0.41 -18.58
C LEU A 92 -4.11 -1.48 -19.44
N LYS A 93 -3.20 -1.05 -20.31
CA LYS A 93 -2.23 -1.92 -20.94
C LYS A 93 -1.19 -2.39 -19.91
N PRO A 94 -0.54 -3.56 -20.09
CA PRO A 94 0.42 -4.10 -19.12
C PRO A 94 1.51 -3.12 -18.69
N GLN A 95 2.02 -2.32 -19.61
CA GLN A 95 3.01 -1.29 -19.32
C GLN A 95 2.45 -0.18 -18.40
N ALA A 96 1.23 0.25 -18.64
CA ALA A 96 0.58 1.28 -17.83
C ALA A 96 0.21 0.73 -16.44
N ILE A 97 -0.12 -0.56 -16.30
CA ILE A 97 -0.33 -1.20 -14.99
C ILE A 97 0.92 -1.05 -14.12
N ALA A 98 2.10 -1.35 -14.68
CA ALA A 98 3.37 -1.20 -13.94
C ALA A 98 3.66 0.26 -13.56
N ALA A 99 3.38 1.21 -14.46
CA ALA A 99 3.59 2.63 -14.19
C ALA A 99 2.65 3.17 -13.11
N VAL A 100 1.38 2.78 -13.12
CA VAL A 100 0.41 3.14 -12.06
C VAL A 100 0.78 2.46 -10.75
N GLY A 101 1.15 1.18 -10.76
CA GLY A 101 1.64 0.48 -9.57
C GLY A 101 2.84 1.18 -8.94
N LEU A 102 3.80 1.64 -9.74
CA LEU A 102 4.92 2.43 -9.26
C LEU A 102 4.47 3.76 -8.62
N GLN A 103 3.46 4.42 -9.22
CA GLN A 103 2.93 5.64 -8.65
C GLN A 103 2.25 5.39 -7.29
N ILE A 104 1.45 4.32 -7.18
CA ILE A 104 0.81 3.92 -5.92
C ILE A 104 1.85 3.68 -4.82
N GLU A 105 2.93 2.95 -5.12
CA GLU A 105 4.02 2.72 -4.16
C GLU A 105 4.69 4.03 -3.70
N LYS A 106 4.95 4.94 -4.63
CA LYS A 106 5.52 6.26 -4.31
C LYS A 106 4.58 7.09 -3.43
N ASP A 107 3.30 7.11 -3.74
CA ASP A 107 2.29 7.85 -2.99
C ASP A 107 2.15 7.28 -1.57
N PHE A 108 2.17 5.96 -1.41
CA PHE A 108 2.17 5.32 -0.10
C PHE A 108 3.41 5.68 0.72
N LEU A 109 4.60 5.71 0.11
CA LEU A 109 5.84 6.10 0.80
C LEU A 109 5.79 7.57 1.23
N VAL A 110 5.26 8.46 0.41
CA VAL A 110 5.06 9.88 0.77
C VAL A 110 4.04 9.99 1.92
N PHE A 111 2.92 9.30 1.82
CA PHE A 111 1.91 9.25 2.87
C PHE A 111 2.51 8.73 4.19
N SER A 112 3.23 7.61 4.15
CA SER A 112 3.86 7.00 5.34
C SER A 112 4.85 7.95 6.02
N LYS A 113 5.66 8.66 5.23
CA LYS A 113 6.60 9.66 5.74
C LYS A 113 5.87 10.83 6.44
N ASN A 114 4.82 11.35 5.82
CA ASN A 114 4.04 12.45 6.39
C ASN A 114 3.29 12.03 7.66
N MET A 115 2.66 10.87 7.62
CA MET A 115 2.00 10.24 8.76
C MET A 115 2.97 10.04 9.93
N TYR A 116 4.14 9.46 9.66
CA TYR A 116 5.18 9.24 10.66
C TYR A 116 5.57 10.54 11.38
N LYS A 117 5.83 11.59 10.60
CA LYS A 117 6.14 12.91 11.15
C LYS A 117 5.01 13.45 12.03
N THR A 118 3.79 13.44 11.52
CA THR A 118 2.60 13.93 12.25
C THR A 118 2.37 13.15 13.54
N MET A 119 2.49 11.83 13.52
CA MET A 119 2.33 10.99 14.70
C MET A 119 3.41 11.26 15.76
N LYS A 120 4.64 11.54 15.35
CA LYS A 120 5.72 11.98 16.26
C LYS A 120 5.43 13.34 16.89
N GLU A 121 5.05 14.32 16.09
CA GLU A 121 4.70 15.67 16.56
C GLU A 121 3.52 15.66 17.55
N MET A 122 2.60 14.73 17.38
CA MET A 122 1.46 14.53 18.29
C MET A 122 1.81 13.74 19.56
N GLY A 123 3.02 13.20 19.68
CA GLY A 123 3.39 12.30 20.77
C GLY A 123 2.64 10.96 20.76
N ALA A 124 2.11 10.55 19.60
CA ALA A 124 1.35 9.32 19.42
C ALA A 124 2.18 8.14 18.89
N MET A 125 3.46 8.37 18.59
CA MET A 125 4.36 7.33 18.10
C MET A 125 4.92 6.50 19.24
N THR A 126 4.70 5.19 19.20
CA THR A 126 5.37 4.23 20.09
C THR A 126 6.55 3.58 19.38
N LEU A 127 7.47 2.96 20.13
CA LEU A 127 8.61 2.25 19.55
C LEU A 127 8.16 1.11 18.61
N GLY A 128 7.12 0.38 19.00
CA GLY A 128 6.60 -0.71 18.17
C GLY A 128 5.83 -0.23 16.94
N LEU A 129 5.20 0.94 16.99
CA LEU A 129 4.57 1.56 15.83
C LEU A 129 5.61 2.11 14.86
N ASP A 130 6.66 2.74 15.40
CA ASP A 130 7.83 3.23 14.67
C ASP A 130 8.48 2.09 13.86
N ASP A 131 8.84 1.00 14.54
CA ASP A 131 9.45 -0.19 13.93
C ASP A 131 8.57 -0.77 12.80
N MET A 132 7.27 -0.93 13.03
CA MET A 132 6.34 -1.45 12.02
C MET A 132 6.28 -0.55 10.78
N ILE A 133 6.15 0.75 10.96
CA ILE A 133 6.05 1.70 9.84
C ILE A 133 7.35 1.72 9.04
N MET A 134 8.50 1.70 9.71
CA MET A 134 9.80 1.66 9.05
C MET A 134 10.02 0.35 8.30
N ALA A 135 9.66 -0.79 8.88
CA ALA A 135 9.76 -2.09 8.24
C ALA A 135 8.85 -2.18 6.99
N ASN A 136 7.62 -1.67 7.08
CA ASN A 136 6.72 -1.60 5.93
C ASN A 136 7.29 -0.67 4.85
N ALA A 137 7.76 0.52 5.21
CA ALA A 137 8.36 1.45 4.25
C ALA A 137 9.54 0.83 3.51
N ASN A 138 10.41 0.10 4.22
CA ASN A 138 11.53 -0.63 3.61
C ASN A 138 11.05 -1.67 2.58
N ALA A 139 9.98 -2.42 2.87
CA ALA A 139 9.40 -3.36 1.92
C ALA A 139 8.84 -2.65 0.67
N HIS A 140 8.12 -1.54 0.86
CA HIS A 140 7.56 -0.75 -0.24
C HIS A 140 8.61 -0.06 -1.11
N GLU A 141 9.75 0.35 -0.55
CA GLU A 141 10.91 0.79 -1.33
C GLU A 141 11.44 -0.32 -2.25
N GLY A 142 11.44 -1.57 -1.77
CA GLY A 142 11.76 -2.75 -2.57
C GLY A 142 10.76 -2.99 -3.70
N HIS A 143 9.46 -2.86 -3.43
CA HIS A 143 8.40 -2.94 -4.45
C HIS A 143 8.55 -1.84 -5.51
N ALA A 144 8.78 -0.60 -5.07
CA ALA A 144 9.02 0.53 -5.98
C ALA A 144 10.25 0.29 -6.86
N TYR A 145 11.31 -0.32 -6.34
CA TYR A 145 12.47 -0.72 -7.12
C TYR A 145 12.09 -1.72 -8.23
N LEU A 146 11.38 -2.79 -7.90
CA LEU A 146 10.94 -3.80 -8.88
C LEU A 146 10.10 -3.17 -10.00
N LEU A 147 9.11 -2.37 -9.63
CA LEU A 147 8.23 -1.68 -10.57
C LEU A 147 9.01 -0.67 -11.44
N LYS A 148 9.96 0.05 -10.86
CA LYS A 148 10.82 0.96 -11.60
C LYS A 148 11.64 0.23 -12.65
N GLN A 149 12.20 -0.93 -12.33
CA GLN A 149 12.94 -1.74 -13.29
C GLN A 149 12.01 -2.24 -14.42
N ARG A 150 10.80 -2.69 -14.05
CA ARG A 150 9.80 -3.14 -15.04
C ARG A 150 9.39 -2.03 -16.01
N VAL A 151 9.21 -0.80 -15.52
CA VAL A 151 8.86 0.35 -16.36
C VAL A 151 10.04 0.73 -17.26
N ARG A 152 11.27 0.70 -16.76
CA ARG A 152 12.47 1.06 -17.53
C ARG A 152 12.75 0.12 -18.71
N THR A 153 12.53 -1.20 -18.55
CA THR A 153 12.76 -2.18 -19.61
C THR A 153 11.93 -1.95 -20.87
N SER A 154 10.78 -1.30 -20.74
CA SER A 154 9.92 -1.02 -21.89
C SER A 154 10.13 0.36 -22.51
N MET A 155 10.98 1.19 -21.94
CA MET A 155 11.37 2.49 -22.53
C MET A 155 12.62 2.37 -23.40
N GLY A 156 13.15 1.15 -23.63
CA GLY A 156 14.37 0.90 -24.36
C GLY A 156 15.59 1.40 -23.58
N ALA A 157 16.38 0.50 -23.10
CA ALA A 157 17.68 0.88 -22.54
C ALA A 157 18.57 1.46 -23.62
#